data_a30eadd7e14cdf01befd0a3bfe3b1898
#
_entry.id   a30eadd7e14cdf01befd0a3bfe3b1898
#
_cell.length_a   1.000
_cell.length_b   1.000
_cell.length_c   1.000
_cell.angle_alpha   90.00
_cell.angle_beta   90.00
_cell.angle_gamma   90.00
#
_symmetry.space_group_name_H-M   'P 1'
#
loop_
_entity.id
_entity.type
_entity.pdbx_description
1 polymer ?
#
loop_
_entity_poly.entity_id
_entity_poly.type
_entity_poly.pdbx_seq_one_letter_code
_entity_poly.pdbx_strand_id
1 'polypeptide(L)'
;MTTDIITNKYGEAFKKVALKDLKKGDEFKRKPDALKNFYKGHYNRKCSFYPTATYTCVADNDVWGSGIEINAKSFVYVDIDGPVNYNGVL
;
A
#
# COMPACT_ATOMS: atom_id res chain seq x y z
N MET A 1 11.90 -8.90 -14.12
CA MET A 1 11.54 -9.26 -12.79
C MET A 1 10.08 -9.62 -12.73
N THR A 2 9.75 -10.66 -12.06
CA THR A 2 8.37 -11.08 -11.99
C THR A 2 7.68 -10.44 -10.81
N THR A 3 6.43 -10.13 -11.00
CA THR A 3 5.58 -9.64 -9.94
C THR A 3 4.74 -10.80 -9.45
N ASP A 4 4.69 -10.99 -8.16
CA ASP A 4 3.88 -12.05 -7.58
C ASP A 4 2.41 -11.69 -7.74
N ILE A 5 1.66 -12.55 -8.37
CA ILE A 5 0.24 -12.36 -8.55
C ILE A 5 -0.49 -13.30 -7.59
N ILE A 6 -1.38 -12.75 -6.80
CA ILE A 6 -2.09 -13.49 -5.77
C ILE A 6 -3.59 -13.32 -6.00
N THR A 7 -4.31 -14.42 -5.95
CA THR A 7 -5.76 -14.36 -6.04
C THR A 7 -6.35 -14.59 -4.65
N ASN A 8 -7.22 -13.70 -4.23
CA ASN A 8 -7.83 -13.83 -2.90
C ASN A 8 -9.01 -14.80 -2.94
N LYS A 9 -9.66 -15.00 -1.79
CA LYS A 9 -10.76 -15.95 -1.70
C LYS A 9 -12.00 -15.50 -2.46
N TYR A 10 -12.05 -14.26 -2.89
CA TYR A 10 -13.19 -13.74 -3.67
C TYR A 10 -12.91 -13.81 -5.17
N GLY A 11 -11.78 -14.36 -5.57
CA GLY A 11 -11.44 -14.48 -6.98
C GLY A 11 -10.79 -13.24 -7.58
N GLU A 12 -10.44 -12.27 -6.75
CA GLU A 12 -9.80 -11.05 -7.23
C GLU A 12 -8.29 -11.23 -7.27
N ALA A 13 -7.67 -10.73 -8.33
CA ALA A 13 -6.23 -10.84 -8.52
C ALA A 13 -5.52 -9.57 -8.09
N PHE A 14 -4.41 -9.74 -7.37
CA PHE A 14 -3.61 -8.63 -6.87
C PHE A 14 -2.14 -8.87 -7.18
N LYS A 15 -1.38 -7.79 -7.21
CA LYS A 15 0.08 -7.84 -7.31
C LYS A 15 0.66 -7.49 -5.95
N LYS A 16 1.68 -8.23 -5.56
CA LYS A 16 2.43 -7.91 -4.34
C LYS A 16 3.53 -6.94 -4.72
N VAL A 17 3.54 -5.77 -4.12
CA VAL A 17 4.52 -4.73 -4.43
C VAL A 17 5.10 -4.16 -3.14
N ALA A 18 6.28 -3.59 -3.23
CA ALA A 18 6.86 -2.92 -2.08
C ALA A 18 6.14 -1.59 -1.86
N LEU A 19 5.80 -1.31 -0.62
CA LEU A 19 5.10 -0.07 -0.29
C LEU A 19 5.88 1.15 -0.77
N LYS A 20 7.19 1.10 -0.69
CA LYS A 20 8.04 2.21 -1.10
C LYS A 20 7.93 2.53 -2.59
N ASP A 21 7.51 1.56 -3.39
CA ASP A 21 7.41 1.75 -4.84
C ASP A 21 6.10 2.41 -5.26
N LEU A 22 5.16 2.55 -4.35
CA LEU A 22 3.91 3.25 -4.65
C LEU A 22 4.11 4.75 -4.52
N LYS A 23 3.27 5.49 -5.20
CA LYS A 23 3.29 6.95 -5.09
C LYS A 23 2.35 7.38 -3.97
N LYS A 24 2.61 8.54 -3.42
CA LYS A 24 1.73 9.10 -2.40
C LYS A 24 0.32 9.22 -2.98
N GLY A 25 -0.66 8.73 -2.23
CA GLY A 25 -2.04 8.72 -2.66
C GLY A 25 -2.49 7.43 -3.32
N ASP A 26 -1.56 6.52 -3.61
CA ASP A 26 -1.94 5.25 -4.22
C ASP A 26 -2.68 4.38 -3.22
N GLU A 27 -3.68 3.68 -3.73
CA GLU A 27 -4.51 2.79 -2.94
C GLU A 27 -3.91 1.39 -2.89
N PHE A 28 -3.99 0.75 -1.75
CA PHE A 28 -3.49 -0.62 -1.61
C PHE A 28 -4.23 -1.34 -0.49
N LYS A 29 -4.02 -2.66 -0.42
CA LYS A 29 -4.50 -3.48 0.68
C LYS A 29 -3.31 -4.07 1.41
N ARG A 30 -3.44 -4.24 2.71
CA ARG A 30 -2.37 -4.83 3.49
C ARG A 30 -2.32 -6.35 3.33
N LYS A 31 -3.46 -6.95 2.99
CA LYS A 31 -3.57 -8.38 2.72
C LYS A 31 -4.56 -8.58 1.58
N PRO A 32 -4.38 -9.62 0.77
CA PRO A 32 -5.28 -9.82 -0.39
C PRO A 32 -6.74 -10.01 -0.01
N ASP A 33 -7.02 -10.62 1.14
CA ASP A 33 -8.38 -10.87 1.58
C ASP A 33 -8.97 -9.72 2.40
N ALA A 34 -8.20 -8.67 2.65
CA ALA A 34 -8.69 -7.55 3.44
C ALA A 34 -9.75 -6.78 2.67
N LEU A 35 -10.75 -6.32 3.38
CA LEU A 35 -11.79 -5.51 2.77
C LEU A 35 -11.43 -4.02 2.80
N LYS A 36 -10.54 -3.66 3.70
CA LYS A 36 -10.17 -2.26 3.89
C LYS A 36 -9.03 -1.88 2.96
N ASN A 37 -9.17 -0.76 2.30
CA ASN A 37 -8.11 -0.20 1.47
C ASN A 37 -7.45 0.95 2.20
N PHE A 38 -6.18 1.17 1.91
CA PHE A 38 -5.41 2.26 2.48
C PHE A 38 -4.84 3.12 1.36
N TYR A 39 -4.57 4.37 1.68
CA TYR A 39 -3.90 5.28 0.76
C TYR A 39 -2.53 5.62 1.32
N LYS A 40 -1.51 5.52 0.50
CA LYS A 40 -0.15 5.79 0.93
C LYS A 40 0.01 7.28 1.24
N GLY A 41 0.55 7.59 2.40
CA GLY A 41 0.82 8.96 2.82
C GLY A 41 2.30 9.26 2.80
N HIS A 42 2.73 10.15 3.67
CA HIS A 42 4.12 10.61 3.66
C HIS A 42 5.06 9.66 4.37
N TYR A 43 6.31 9.80 4.04
CA TYR A 43 7.39 8.99 4.58
C TYR A 43 7.88 9.59 5.90
N ASN A 44 8.09 8.72 6.89
CA ASN A 44 8.65 9.11 8.17
C ASN A 44 9.96 8.36 8.32
N ARG A 45 11.06 9.07 8.24
CA ARG A 45 12.32 8.39 8.31
C ARG A 45 12.66 8.00 9.74
N LYS A 46 13.54 7.02 9.87
CA LYS A 46 13.97 6.53 11.17
C LYS A 46 14.57 7.64 12.01
N CYS A 47 14.15 7.71 13.26
CA CYS A 47 14.66 8.69 14.19
C CYS A 47 14.33 8.24 15.61
N SER A 48 14.55 9.09 16.61
CA SER A 48 14.30 8.69 17.99
C SER A 48 12.82 8.39 18.26
N PHE A 49 11.91 9.00 17.51
CA PHE A 49 10.48 8.73 17.68
C PHE A 49 10.02 7.54 16.84
N TYR A 50 10.71 7.28 15.75
CA TYR A 50 10.35 6.19 14.85
C TYR A 50 11.55 5.26 14.73
N PRO A 51 11.58 4.19 15.51
CA PRO A 51 12.74 3.27 15.47
C PRO A 51 12.96 2.63 14.13
N THR A 52 11.92 2.59 13.29
CA THR A 52 12.07 2.17 11.91
C THR A 52 11.36 3.17 11.00
N ALA A 53 11.83 3.29 9.78
CA ALA A 53 11.16 4.14 8.81
C ALA A 53 9.78 3.59 8.50
N THR A 54 8.80 4.47 8.35
CA THR A 54 7.42 4.08 8.09
C THR A 54 6.79 5.00 7.06
N TYR A 55 5.60 4.61 6.59
CA TYR A 55 4.74 5.51 5.83
C TYR A 55 3.44 5.67 6.62
N THR A 56 2.98 6.89 6.73
CA THR A 56 1.67 7.15 7.34
C THR A 56 0.62 6.91 6.28
N CYS A 57 -0.26 5.94 6.50
CA CYS A 57 -1.28 5.56 5.53
C CYS A 57 -2.66 5.68 6.15
N VAL A 58 -3.63 6.08 5.35
CA VAL A 58 -4.99 6.34 5.84
C VAL A 58 -5.94 5.36 5.20
N ALA A 59 -6.80 4.74 6.02
CA ALA A 59 -7.81 3.83 5.49
C ALA A 59 -8.92 4.61 4.79
N ASP A 60 -9.52 3.99 3.81
CA ASP A 60 -10.57 4.64 3.02
C ASP A 60 -11.82 4.93 3.84
N ASN A 61 -12.01 4.24 4.97
CA ASN A 61 -13.16 4.49 5.84
C ASN A 61 -12.78 5.29 7.09
N ASP A 62 -11.61 5.88 7.10
CA ASP A 62 -11.14 6.63 8.26
C ASP A 62 -11.61 8.08 8.13
N VAL A 63 -12.73 8.39 8.74
CA VAL A 63 -13.31 9.72 8.63
C VAL A 63 -12.47 10.80 9.30
N TRP A 64 -11.62 10.40 10.23
CA TRP A 64 -10.78 11.37 10.92
C TRP A 64 -9.42 11.59 10.24
N GLY A 65 -9.06 10.69 9.34
CA GLY A 65 -7.81 10.80 8.61
C GLY A 65 -6.57 10.66 9.47
N SER A 66 -6.69 9.99 10.62
CA SER A 66 -5.56 9.89 11.54
C SER A 66 -4.46 8.98 11.03
N GLY A 67 -4.82 7.97 10.24
CA GLY A 67 -3.82 7.10 9.65
C GLY A 67 -3.17 6.13 10.60
N ILE A 68 -2.33 5.27 10.05
CA ILE A 68 -1.51 4.35 10.82
C ILE A 68 -0.12 4.35 10.21
N GLU A 69 0.85 3.89 11.01
CA GLU A 69 2.23 3.79 10.55
C GLU A 69 2.47 2.38 10.03
N ILE A 70 2.92 2.26 8.80
CA ILE A 70 3.26 0.97 8.21
C ILE A 70 4.74 0.98 7.90
N ASN A 71 5.44 -0.08 8.29
CA ASN A 71 6.88 -0.19 8.10
C ASN A 71 7.22 0.03 6.62
N ALA A 72 8.22 0.86 6.36
CA ALA A 72 8.60 1.23 5.00
C ALA A 72 9.09 0.05 4.17
N LYS A 73 9.50 -1.03 4.82
CA LYS A 73 9.96 -2.22 4.13
C LYS A 73 8.84 -3.21 3.84
N SER A 74 7.61 -2.86 4.19
CA SER A 74 6.48 -3.76 4.00
C SER A 74 6.14 -3.95 2.54
N PHE A 75 5.55 -5.11 2.24
CA PHE A 75 4.95 -5.36 0.94
C PHE A 75 3.44 -5.26 1.11
N VAL A 76 2.79 -4.78 0.08
CA VAL A 76 1.35 -4.58 0.09
C VAL A 76 0.78 -5.11 -1.22
N TYR A 77 -0.53 -5.06 -1.37
CA TYR A 77 -1.21 -5.63 -2.51
C TYR A 77 -2.03 -4.58 -3.22
N VAL A 78 -1.88 -4.52 -4.54
CA VAL A 78 -2.65 -3.59 -5.37
C VAL A 78 -3.36 -4.39 -6.45
N ASP A 79 -4.43 -3.83 -6.99
CA ASP A 79 -5.15 -4.48 -8.07
C ASP A 79 -4.20 -4.74 -9.22
N ILE A 80 -4.38 -5.84 -9.89
CA ILE A 80 -3.53 -6.19 -11.01
C ILE A 80 -3.54 -5.11 -12.08
N ASP A 81 -4.65 -4.39 -12.21
CA ASP A 81 -4.76 -3.29 -13.14
C ASP A 81 -4.60 -1.94 -12.46
N GLY A 82 -4.16 -1.96 -11.22
CA GLY A 82 -4.19 -0.78 -10.38
C GLY A 82 -3.10 0.21 -10.61
N PRO A 83 -2.54 0.73 -9.54
CA PRO A 83 -1.67 1.89 -9.61
C PRO A 83 -0.55 1.80 -10.59
N VAL A 84 -0.14 0.61 -10.95
CA VAL A 84 0.92 0.51 -11.90
C VAL A 84 0.62 1.17 -13.16
N ASN A 85 -0.61 1.36 -13.44
CA ASN A 85 -0.94 1.91 -14.70
C ASN A 85 -0.58 3.31 -14.89
N TYR A 86 -0.50 4.04 -13.81
CA TYR A 86 -0.18 5.37 -14.05
C TYR A 86 1.22 5.59 -14.20
N ASN A 87 1.93 4.63 -14.26
CA ASN A 87 3.16 4.87 -14.70
C ASN A 87 3.09 5.38 -16.01
N GLY A 88 2.20 5.64 -16.16
CA GLY A 88 2.15 6.01 -17.07
C GLY A 88 1.90 5.88 -18.07
N VAL A 89 1.70 5.72 -18.14
CA VAL A 89 1.50 5.50 -18.93
C VAL A 89 0.76 5.99 -19.33
N LEU A 90 0.53 6.11 -19.53
CA LEU A 90 -0.25 6.55 -19.90
C LEU A 90 0.02 7.35 -20.46
#